data_381fe5417eeb91f13ff62d9ec64eb241
#
_entry.id   381fe5417eeb91f13ff62d9ec64eb241
#
_cell.length_a   1.000
_cell.length_b   1.000
_cell.length_c   1.000
_cell.angle_alpha   90.00
_cell.angle_beta   90.00
_cell.angle_gamma   90.00
#
_symmetry.space_group_name_H-M   'P 1'
#
loop_
_entity.id
_entity.type
_entity.pdbx_description
1 polymer ?
#
loop_
_entity_poly.entity_id
_entity_poly.type
_entity_poly.pdbx_seq_one_letter_code
_entity_poly.pdbx_strand_id
1 'polypeptide(L)'
;MSKRILAKQTAELIGQEVKLMGWANSRRDHGGVIFIDLRDESGLVQVTVHPDSKEAFKLAEGVRDEYVLKVIGKVIEREEKLINPNLETGTVEVVVETLGILNKSEPLPFAVSVGPENKEEQNVGEDVRLKYRYLDLRRPKMQHMLKRRAEMYAFIRKYMEANDFTEVATPILANSSPEGARDFLIPSRFNPGKFFALPQAPQQFKQLLMVGGVPRYYQFATCFRDEDTRADRLYGDFYQLDLEMAFVDDGEEVRELIDPLVLRLTTEFAGKKLTFKDIP
;
A
#
# COMPACT_ATOMS: atom_id res chain seq x y z
N MET A 1 -8.52 -28.50 9.51
CA MET A 1 -8.07 -27.78 8.31
C MET A 1 -6.96 -26.82 8.72
N SER A 2 -5.76 -26.95 8.13
CA SER A 2 -4.62 -26.07 8.45
C SER A 2 -4.98 -24.60 8.13
N LYS A 3 -4.56 -23.67 9.00
CA LYS A 3 -4.71 -22.23 8.79
C LYS A 3 -3.86 -21.81 7.57
N ARG A 4 -4.33 -20.85 6.75
CA ARG A 4 -3.51 -20.22 5.71
C ARG A 4 -2.27 -19.57 6.34
N ILE A 5 -1.11 -19.80 5.74
CA ILE A 5 0.12 -19.07 6.04
C ILE A 5 0.51 -18.17 4.87
N LEU A 6 1.42 -17.24 5.10
CA LEU A 6 1.96 -16.34 4.08
C LEU A 6 3.19 -16.94 3.40
N ALA A 7 3.44 -16.56 2.15
CA ALA A 7 4.58 -17.04 1.36
C ALA A 7 5.90 -16.89 2.12
N LYS A 8 6.18 -15.72 2.71
CA LYS A 8 7.43 -15.49 3.47
C LYS A 8 7.63 -16.41 4.68
N GLN A 9 6.55 -16.93 5.26
CA GLN A 9 6.63 -17.79 6.45
C GLN A 9 7.09 -19.21 6.11
N THR A 10 7.09 -19.58 4.83
CA THR A 10 7.50 -20.92 4.41
C THR A 10 8.95 -21.23 4.78
N ALA A 11 9.86 -20.24 4.75
CA ALA A 11 11.26 -20.45 5.10
C ALA A 11 11.48 -20.95 6.54
N GLU A 12 10.52 -20.69 7.45
CA GLU A 12 10.56 -21.11 8.86
C GLU A 12 9.85 -22.45 9.11
N LEU A 13 9.20 -23.02 8.07
CA LEU A 13 8.32 -24.18 8.22
C LEU A 13 8.81 -25.43 7.44
N ILE A 14 10.11 -25.58 7.29
CA ILE A 14 10.73 -26.71 6.61
C ILE A 14 10.24 -28.04 7.22
N GLY A 15 9.85 -28.98 6.36
CA GLY A 15 9.35 -30.28 6.75
C GLY A 15 7.88 -30.33 7.11
N GLN A 16 7.19 -29.19 7.24
CA GLN A 16 5.78 -29.11 7.62
C GLN A 16 4.86 -29.03 6.40
N GLU A 17 3.62 -29.52 6.58
CA GLU A 17 2.53 -29.31 5.64
C GLU A 17 1.97 -27.90 5.82
N VAL A 18 1.81 -27.18 4.73
CA VAL A 18 1.32 -25.81 4.72
C VAL A 18 0.17 -25.62 3.76
N LYS A 19 -0.68 -24.62 4.05
CA LYS A 19 -1.75 -24.16 3.17
C LYS A 19 -1.47 -22.73 2.74
N LEU A 20 -1.28 -22.53 1.44
CA LEU A 20 -1.05 -21.26 0.79
C LEU A 20 -2.24 -20.87 -0.08
N MET A 21 -2.47 -19.58 -0.23
CA MET A 21 -3.39 -19.00 -1.19
C MET A 21 -2.78 -17.73 -1.78
N GLY A 22 -2.79 -17.60 -3.10
CA GLY A 22 -2.18 -16.48 -3.80
C GLY A 22 -2.47 -16.50 -5.29
N TRP A 23 -1.80 -15.63 -6.00
CA TRP A 23 -1.85 -15.52 -7.46
C TRP A 23 -0.69 -16.29 -8.09
N ALA A 24 -0.94 -16.97 -9.20
CA ALA A 24 0.12 -17.53 -10.04
C ALA A 24 0.87 -16.37 -10.71
N ASN A 25 2.08 -16.09 -10.23
CA ASN A 25 2.92 -15.03 -10.77
C ASN A 25 3.61 -15.45 -12.08
N SER A 26 4.04 -16.68 -12.13
CA SER A 26 4.60 -17.32 -13.34
C SER A 26 4.41 -18.83 -13.28
N ARG A 27 4.34 -19.48 -14.43
CA ARG A 27 4.32 -20.94 -14.57
C ARG A 27 5.38 -21.38 -15.55
N ARG A 28 6.16 -22.38 -15.16
CA ARG A 28 7.20 -22.99 -16.00
C ARG A 28 7.00 -24.50 -15.98
N ASP A 29 7.22 -25.13 -17.13
CA ASP A 29 7.27 -26.57 -17.28
C ASP A 29 8.71 -26.95 -17.65
N HIS A 30 9.34 -27.75 -16.84
CA HIS A 30 10.71 -28.16 -17.07
C HIS A 30 10.91 -29.62 -16.64
N GLY A 31 11.28 -30.46 -17.62
CA GLY A 31 11.54 -31.87 -17.35
C GLY A 31 10.35 -32.68 -16.85
N GLY A 32 9.12 -32.29 -17.18
CA GLY A 32 7.90 -32.95 -16.73
C GLY A 32 7.49 -32.60 -15.28
N VAL A 33 8.08 -31.58 -14.71
CA VAL A 33 7.70 -30.99 -13.42
C VAL A 33 7.21 -29.56 -13.66
N ILE A 34 6.09 -29.20 -13.05
CA ILE A 34 5.53 -27.85 -13.18
C ILE A 34 5.93 -27.02 -11.97
N PHE A 35 6.55 -25.87 -12.23
CA PHE A 35 6.91 -24.87 -11.23
C PHE A 35 6.00 -23.67 -11.37
N ILE A 36 5.42 -23.24 -10.25
CA ILE A 36 4.58 -22.03 -10.17
C ILE A 36 5.17 -21.13 -9.09
N ASP A 37 5.48 -19.90 -9.42
CA ASP A 37 5.79 -18.89 -8.44
C ASP A 37 4.46 -18.34 -7.92
N LEU A 38 4.11 -18.68 -6.69
CA LEU A 38 2.88 -18.24 -6.03
C LEU A 38 3.16 -16.94 -5.28
N ARG A 39 2.37 -15.91 -5.58
CA ARG A 39 2.50 -14.58 -4.99
C ARG A 39 1.36 -14.32 -4.02
N ASP A 40 1.71 -13.78 -2.85
CA ASP A 40 0.75 -13.17 -1.93
C ASP A 40 1.21 -11.77 -1.48
N GLU A 41 0.54 -11.20 -0.48
CA GLU A 41 0.87 -9.89 0.09
C GLU A 41 2.25 -9.80 0.76
N SER A 42 2.88 -10.94 1.04
CA SER A 42 4.18 -11.01 1.72
C SER A 42 5.34 -11.24 0.76
N GLY A 43 5.09 -11.73 -0.45
CA GLY A 43 6.12 -12.02 -1.43
C GLY A 43 5.79 -13.20 -2.33
N LEU A 44 6.83 -13.89 -2.78
CA LEU A 44 6.77 -15.04 -3.68
C LEU A 44 7.27 -16.30 -2.97
N VAL A 45 6.68 -17.44 -3.29
CA VAL A 45 7.23 -18.76 -2.99
C VAL A 45 7.06 -19.68 -4.20
N GLN A 46 8.05 -20.46 -4.51
CA GLN A 46 7.92 -21.47 -5.56
C GLN A 46 7.12 -22.66 -5.02
N VAL A 47 6.14 -23.10 -5.79
CA VAL A 47 5.43 -24.35 -5.57
C VAL A 47 5.74 -25.30 -6.73
N THR A 48 6.04 -26.55 -6.40
CA THR A 48 6.52 -27.58 -7.35
C THR A 48 5.50 -28.69 -7.42
N VAL A 49 4.99 -28.95 -8.62
CA VAL A 49 3.96 -29.97 -8.87
C VAL A 49 4.57 -31.11 -9.65
N HIS A 50 4.69 -32.25 -8.99
CA HIS A 50 5.20 -33.50 -9.60
C HIS A 50 4.09 -34.28 -10.30
N PRO A 51 4.39 -35.03 -11.35
CA PRO A 51 3.44 -35.88 -12.10
C PRO A 51 2.82 -36.99 -11.23
N ASP A 52 3.46 -37.34 -10.12
CA ASP A 52 2.92 -38.32 -9.16
C ASP A 52 1.63 -37.83 -8.51
N SER A 53 1.49 -36.51 -8.32
CA SER A 53 0.26 -35.85 -7.85
C SER A 53 -0.69 -35.61 -9.02
N LYS A 54 -1.23 -36.69 -9.62
CA LYS A 54 -1.97 -36.69 -10.90
C LYS A 54 -3.03 -35.61 -11.03
N GLU A 55 -3.86 -35.42 -9.99
CA GLU A 55 -4.94 -34.41 -10.00
C GLU A 55 -4.39 -32.98 -9.95
N ALA A 56 -3.42 -32.73 -9.08
CA ALA A 56 -2.78 -31.44 -8.96
C ALA A 56 -1.99 -31.10 -10.24
N PHE A 57 -1.31 -32.08 -10.83
CA PHE A 57 -0.55 -31.93 -12.06
C PHE A 57 -1.46 -31.53 -13.23
N LYS A 58 -2.56 -32.27 -13.44
CA LYS A 58 -3.55 -31.95 -14.49
C LYS A 58 -4.14 -30.55 -14.35
N LEU A 59 -4.37 -30.09 -13.10
CA LEU A 59 -4.81 -28.71 -12.86
C LEU A 59 -3.71 -27.70 -13.15
N ALA A 60 -2.45 -28.01 -12.77
CA ALA A 60 -1.31 -27.14 -12.97
C ALA A 60 -0.96 -26.90 -14.45
N GLU A 61 -1.21 -27.88 -15.34
CA GLU A 61 -1.07 -27.71 -16.79
C GLU A 61 -1.93 -26.55 -17.33
N GLY A 62 -3.12 -26.36 -16.76
CA GLY A 62 -4.07 -25.32 -17.14
C GLY A 62 -3.91 -23.98 -16.43
N VAL A 63 -2.97 -23.87 -15.48
CA VAL A 63 -2.74 -22.61 -14.76
C VAL A 63 -2.12 -21.56 -15.68
N ARG A 64 -2.65 -20.34 -15.59
CA ARG A 64 -2.12 -19.15 -16.28
C ARG A 64 -1.84 -18.05 -15.27
N ASP A 65 -1.14 -17.04 -15.74
CA ASP A 65 -0.79 -15.88 -14.91
C ASP A 65 -2.03 -15.26 -14.25
N GLU A 66 -1.85 -14.83 -13.02
CA GLU A 66 -2.87 -14.21 -12.17
C GLU A 66 -4.07 -15.11 -11.80
N TYR A 67 -4.06 -16.39 -12.11
CA TYR A 67 -5.03 -17.32 -11.52
C TYR A 67 -4.87 -17.36 -10.01
N VAL A 68 -5.98 -17.36 -9.28
CA VAL A 68 -5.98 -17.50 -7.83
C VAL A 68 -5.95 -18.96 -7.46
N LEU A 69 -4.92 -19.35 -6.75
CA LEU A 69 -4.65 -20.75 -6.40
C LEU A 69 -4.75 -20.97 -4.88
N LYS A 70 -5.18 -22.17 -4.52
CA LYS A 70 -5.02 -22.76 -3.20
C LYS A 70 -4.08 -23.94 -3.33
N VAL A 71 -3.03 -23.93 -2.53
CA VAL A 71 -2.01 -24.99 -2.50
C VAL A 71 -1.96 -25.58 -1.10
N ILE A 72 -1.94 -26.91 -1.01
CA ILE A 72 -1.57 -27.66 0.18
C ILE A 72 -0.38 -28.52 -0.20
N GLY A 73 0.68 -28.51 0.58
CA GLY A 73 1.89 -29.24 0.29
C GLY A 73 2.94 -29.11 1.37
N LYS A 74 4.02 -29.82 1.21
CA LYS A 74 5.11 -29.88 2.17
C LYS A 74 6.23 -28.93 1.79
N VAL A 75 6.71 -28.14 2.77
CA VAL A 75 7.87 -27.27 2.57
C VAL A 75 9.14 -28.13 2.61
N ILE A 76 10.00 -27.97 1.62
CA ILE A 76 11.30 -28.62 1.57
C ILE A 76 12.42 -27.61 1.30
N GLU A 77 13.63 -27.92 1.71
CA GLU A 77 14.83 -27.17 1.32
C GLU A 77 15.16 -27.45 -0.14
N ARG A 78 15.61 -26.44 -0.86
CA ARG A 78 16.17 -26.61 -2.20
C ARG A 78 17.63 -27.06 -2.10
N GLU A 79 18.03 -27.87 -3.08
CA GLU A 79 19.45 -28.15 -3.28
C GLU A 79 20.23 -26.84 -3.48
N GLU A 80 21.46 -26.76 -2.99
CA GLU A 80 22.31 -25.55 -3.07
C GLU A 80 22.38 -24.96 -4.48
N LYS A 81 22.38 -25.81 -5.50
CA LYS A 81 22.41 -25.40 -6.94
C LYS A 81 21.11 -24.77 -7.42
N LEU A 82 19.99 -24.98 -6.71
CA LEU A 82 18.66 -24.53 -7.07
C LEU A 82 18.20 -23.34 -6.20
N ILE A 83 19.03 -22.89 -5.26
CA ILE A 83 18.72 -21.72 -4.44
C ILE A 83 18.62 -20.49 -5.34
N ASN A 84 17.52 -19.74 -5.18
CA ASN A 84 17.33 -18.48 -5.89
C ASN A 84 17.62 -17.28 -4.96
N PRO A 85 18.79 -16.63 -5.07
CA PRO A 85 19.18 -15.52 -4.19
C PRO A 85 18.32 -14.26 -4.38
N ASN A 86 17.50 -14.18 -5.43
CA ASN A 86 16.62 -13.05 -5.70
C ASN A 86 15.25 -13.15 -5.01
N LEU A 87 14.98 -14.27 -4.33
CA LEU A 87 13.74 -14.46 -3.57
C LEU A 87 14.06 -14.61 -2.07
N GLU A 88 13.32 -13.94 -1.22
CA GLU A 88 13.44 -14.13 0.26
C GLU A 88 13.19 -15.58 0.68
N THR A 89 12.32 -16.28 -0.04
CA THR A 89 12.00 -17.70 0.17
C THR A 89 12.82 -18.62 -0.74
N GLY A 90 13.87 -18.11 -1.36
CA GLY A 90 14.61 -18.81 -2.41
C GLY A 90 15.36 -20.07 -1.98
N THR A 91 15.52 -20.29 -0.68
CA THR A 91 16.13 -21.50 -0.07
C THR A 91 15.14 -22.66 0.06
N VAL A 92 13.84 -22.40 -0.08
CA VAL A 92 12.79 -23.41 0.09
C VAL A 92 11.85 -23.46 -1.12
N GLU A 93 11.12 -24.56 -1.23
CA GLU A 93 9.99 -24.71 -2.13
C GLU A 93 8.89 -25.53 -1.47
N VAL A 94 7.69 -25.47 -2.01
CA VAL A 94 6.55 -26.26 -1.51
C VAL A 94 6.20 -27.34 -2.53
N VAL A 95 6.42 -28.59 -2.18
CA VAL A 95 5.99 -29.74 -2.97
C VAL A 95 4.49 -29.90 -2.81
N VAL A 96 3.76 -29.78 -3.91
CA VAL A 96 2.31 -29.74 -3.92
C VAL A 96 1.72 -31.14 -3.79
N GLU A 97 0.83 -31.31 -2.80
CA GLU A 97 -0.02 -32.49 -2.64
C GLU A 97 -1.41 -32.23 -3.23
N THR A 98 -1.96 -31.03 -2.96
CA THR A 98 -3.29 -30.63 -3.46
C THR A 98 -3.21 -29.22 -4.06
N LEU A 99 -3.72 -29.08 -5.29
CA LEU A 99 -3.89 -27.81 -5.98
C LEU A 99 -5.39 -27.57 -6.24
N GLY A 100 -5.83 -26.36 -5.99
CA GLY A 100 -7.16 -25.89 -6.36
C GLY A 100 -7.10 -24.54 -7.06
N ILE A 101 -7.80 -24.38 -8.16
CA ILE A 101 -8.00 -23.10 -8.82
C ILE A 101 -9.24 -22.47 -8.20
N LEU A 102 -9.03 -21.41 -7.41
CA LEU A 102 -10.12 -20.67 -6.75
C LEU A 102 -10.80 -19.71 -7.72
N ASN A 103 -10.01 -19.09 -8.60
CA ASN A 103 -10.54 -18.23 -9.65
C ASN A 103 -9.57 -18.18 -10.86
N LYS A 104 -10.14 -18.04 -12.04
CA LYS A 104 -9.40 -17.84 -13.29
C LYS A 104 -9.32 -16.35 -13.59
N SER A 105 -8.27 -15.95 -14.29
CA SER A 105 -8.09 -14.60 -14.79
C SER A 105 -8.17 -14.59 -16.32
N GLU A 106 -8.80 -13.59 -16.87
CA GLU A 106 -8.63 -13.24 -18.27
C GLU A 106 -7.21 -12.66 -18.50
N PRO A 107 -6.71 -12.66 -19.75
CA PRO A 107 -5.44 -12.00 -20.07
C PRO A 107 -5.41 -10.56 -19.60
N LEU A 108 -4.36 -10.19 -18.87
CA LEU A 108 -4.24 -8.84 -18.33
C LEU A 108 -3.81 -7.84 -19.41
N PRO A 109 -4.25 -6.56 -19.32
CA PRO A 109 -3.83 -5.51 -20.25
C PRO A 109 -2.35 -5.14 -20.13
N PHE A 110 -1.70 -5.51 -19.02
CA PHE A 110 -0.27 -5.38 -18.77
C PHE A 110 0.17 -6.36 -17.67
N ALA A 111 1.44 -6.70 -17.66
CA ALA A 111 2.00 -7.58 -16.64
C ALA A 111 2.04 -6.90 -15.27
N VAL A 112 1.51 -7.56 -14.25
CA VAL A 112 1.61 -7.17 -12.84
C VAL A 112 2.63 -8.02 -12.08
N SER A 113 3.02 -9.16 -12.68
CA SER A 113 4.02 -10.07 -12.18
C SER A 113 5.40 -9.45 -12.17
N VAL A 114 6.21 -9.81 -11.19
CA VAL A 114 7.59 -9.34 -11.05
C VAL A 114 8.51 -10.53 -11.18
N GLY A 115 9.43 -10.41 -12.10
CA GLY A 115 10.54 -11.32 -12.21
C GLY A 115 11.74 -10.58 -12.79
N PRO A 116 12.96 -11.09 -12.63
CA PRO A 116 14.15 -10.47 -13.19
C PRO A 116 14.10 -10.33 -14.72
N GLU A 117 13.17 -11.03 -15.36
CA GLU A 117 12.96 -11.03 -16.80
C GLU A 117 11.95 -9.99 -17.30
N ASN A 118 11.08 -9.46 -16.43
CA ASN A 118 10.05 -8.48 -16.80
C ASN A 118 10.59 -7.05 -16.82
N LYS A 119 11.44 -6.76 -17.79
CA LYS A 119 11.86 -5.39 -18.13
C LYS A 119 10.69 -4.52 -18.64
N GLU A 120 9.59 -5.13 -19.02
CA GLU A 120 8.36 -4.47 -19.52
C GLU A 120 7.60 -3.69 -18.44
N GLU A 121 7.89 -3.92 -17.17
CA GLU A 121 7.27 -3.17 -16.06
C GLU A 121 7.46 -1.65 -16.18
N GLN A 122 8.47 -1.20 -16.89
CA GLN A 122 8.83 0.22 -17.00
C GLN A 122 8.04 0.99 -18.08
N ASN A 123 7.34 0.29 -19.01
CA ASN A 123 6.80 0.90 -20.22
C ASN A 123 5.28 0.98 -20.32
N VAL A 124 4.55 0.70 -19.25
CA VAL A 124 3.09 0.84 -19.27
C VAL A 124 2.70 2.30 -19.14
N GLY A 125 2.02 2.84 -20.16
CA GLY A 125 1.55 4.23 -20.16
C GLY A 125 0.65 4.55 -18.96
N GLU A 126 0.71 5.79 -18.49
CA GLU A 126 -0.03 6.23 -17.31
C GLU A 126 -1.54 6.07 -17.49
N ASP A 127 -2.07 6.38 -18.68
CA ASP A 127 -3.49 6.23 -19.01
C ASP A 127 -3.99 4.79 -18.80
N VAL A 128 -3.19 3.80 -19.22
CA VAL A 128 -3.53 2.38 -19.05
C VAL A 128 -3.47 1.99 -17.57
N ARG A 129 -2.47 2.47 -16.84
CA ARG A 129 -2.32 2.22 -15.41
C ARG A 129 -3.46 2.85 -14.59
N LEU A 130 -3.89 4.06 -14.95
CA LEU A 130 -5.02 4.73 -14.31
C LEU A 130 -6.35 4.03 -14.63
N LYS A 131 -6.56 3.62 -15.88
CA LYS A 131 -7.75 2.88 -16.31
C LYS A 131 -7.90 1.55 -15.55
N TYR A 132 -6.80 0.84 -15.34
CA TYR A 132 -6.76 -0.45 -14.64
C TYR A 132 -6.04 -0.32 -13.29
N ARG A 133 -6.35 0.73 -12.53
CA ARG A 133 -5.66 1.07 -11.29
C ARG A 133 -5.60 -0.09 -10.27
N TYR A 134 -6.65 -0.89 -10.20
CA TYR A 134 -6.73 -2.06 -9.33
C TYR A 134 -5.70 -3.15 -9.70
N LEU A 135 -5.29 -3.25 -10.97
CA LEU A 135 -4.19 -4.12 -11.40
C LEU A 135 -2.84 -3.47 -11.13
N ASP A 136 -2.69 -2.17 -11.41
CA ASP A 136 -1.47 -1.42 -11.12
C ASP A 136 -1.10 -1.50 -9.63
N LEU A 137 -2.11 -1.48 -8.75
CA LEU A 137 -1.91 -1.64 -7.30
C LEU A 137 -1.34 -3.01 -6.89
N ARG A 138 -1.40 -4.05 -7.74
CA ARG A 138 -0.73 -5.34 -7.48
C ARG A 138 0.78 -5.29 -7.70
N ARG A 139 1.27 -4.30 -8.42
CA ARG A 139 2.71 -4.18 -8.72
C ARG A 139 3.49 -3.88 -7.43
N PRO A 140 4.68 -4.49 -7.21
CA PRO A 140 5.43 -4.34 -5.97
C PRO A 140 5.76 -2.90 -5.61
N LYS A 141 6.09 -2.08 -6.61
CA LYS A 141 6.34 -0.65 -6.39
C LYS A 141 5.13 0.05 -5.77
N MET A 142 3.93 -0.28 -6.25
CA MET A 142 2.69 0.31 -5.74
C MET A 142 2.34 -0.24 -4.35
N GLN A 143 2.51 -1.56 -4.15
CA GLN A 143 2.32 -2.19 -2.84
C GLN A 143 3.30 -1.62 -1.81
N HIS A 144 4.57 -1.46 -2.19
CA HIS A 144 5.58 -0.83 -1.35
C HIS A 144 5.18 0.61 -0.98
N MET A 145 4.77 1.42 -1.98
CA MET A 145 4.33 2.80 -1.74
C MET A 145 3.17 2.87 -0.73
N LEU A 146 2.14 2.00 -0.86
CA LEU A 146 1.02 1.97 0.07
C LEU A 146 1.46 1.59 1.49
N LYS A 147 2.31 0.57 1.63
CA LYS A 147 2.87 0.16 2.92
C LYS A 147 3.70 1.28 3.55
N ARG A 148 4.60 1.91 2.78
CA ARG A 148 5.42 3.03 3.26
C ARG A 148 4.57 4.22 3.69
N ARG A 149 3.49 4.54 2.96
CA ARG A 149 2.55 5.59 3.37
C ARG A 149 1.89 5.27 4.72
N ALA A 150 1.44 4.03 4.91
CA ALA A 150 0.84 3.61 6.19
C ALA A 150 1.85 3.68 7.34
N GLU A 151 3.10 3.24 7.12
CA GLU A 151 4.19 3.35 8.09
C GLU A 151 4.50 4.82 8.43
N MET A 152 4.52 5.71 7.44
CA MET A 152 4.72 7.14 7.65
C MET A 152 3.62 7.72 8.54
N TYR A 153 2.37 7.37 8.30
CA TYR A 153 1.25 7.83 9.14
C TYR A 153 1.37 7.31 10.58
N ALA A 154 1.75 6.05 10.75
CA ALA A 154 1.99 5.47 12.08
C ALA A 154 3.16 6.16 12.80
N PHE A 155 4.23 6.49 12.07
CA PHE A 155 5.38 7.23 12.61
C PHE A 155 4.98 8.63 13.10
N ILE A 156 4.22 9.37 12.27
CA ILE A 156 3.74 10.71 12.62
C ILE A 156 2.80 10.65 13.82
N ARG A 157 1.82 9.72 13.84
CA ARG A 157 0.90 9.54 14.98
C ARG A 157 1.66 9.33 16.28
N LYS A 158 2.62 8.42 16.28
CA LYS A 158 3.44 8.16 17.47
C LYS A 158 4.18 9.41 17.95
N TYR A 159 4.66 10.25 17.02
CA TYR A 159 5.31 11.52 17.37
C TYR A 159 4.33 12.51 17.97
N MET A 160 3.17 12.70 17.34
CA MET A 160 2.15 13.65 17.78
C MET A 160 1.58 13.25 19.15
N GLU A 161 1.27 11.98 19.36
CA GLU A 161 0.82 11.43 20.65
C GLU A 161 1.86 11.64 21.77
N ALA A 162 3.14 11.45 21.48
CA ALA A 162 4.22 11.69 22.44
C ALA A 162 4.41 13.16 22.81
N ASN A 163 3.80 14.07 22.06
CA ASN A 163 3.78 15.51 22.32
C ASN A 163 2.39 16.02 22.75
N ASP A 164 1.55 15.13 23.27
CA ASP A 164 0.23 15.41 23.83
C ASP A 164 -0.81 15.98 22.84
N PHE A 165 -0.65 15.65 21.54
CA PHE A 165 -1.65 16.02 20.54
C PHE A 165 -2.77 14.99 20.46
N THR A 166 -3.99 15.48 20.28
CA THR A 166 -5.19 14.67 20.04
C THR A 166 -5.55 14.64 18.56
N GLU A 167 -5.65 13.45 17.96
CA GLU A 167 -6.13 13.28 16.58
C GLU A 167 -7.66 13.45 16.55
N VAL A 168 -8.16 14.45 15.82
CA VAL A 168 -9.60 14.68 15.66
C VAL A 168 -9.95 14.86 14.19
N ALA A 169 -10.70 13.92 13.63
CA ALA A 169 -11.24 14.04 12.27
C ALA A 169 -12.38 15.05 12.23
N THR A 170 -12.30 15.99 11.29
CA THR A 170 -13.33 17.02 11.09
C THR A 170 -14.28 16.67 9.94
N PRO A 171 -15.49 17.27 9.89
CA PRO A 171 -16.46 16.99 8.83
C PRO A 171 -15.95 17.31 7.42
N ILE A 172 -16.26 16.42 6.47
CA ILE A 172 -15.95 16.61 5.04
C ILE A 172 -17.05 17.42 4.32
N LEU A 173 -18.31 17.34 4.78
CA LEU A 173 -19.37 18.22 4.30
C LEU A 173 -19.45 19.44 5.20
N ALA A 174 -19.00 20.57 4.68
CA ALA A 174 -18.88 21.81 5.42
C ALA A 174 -19.64 22.95 4.74
N ASN A 175 -19.62 24.13 5.35
CA ASN A 175 -19.98 25.36 4.68
C ASN A 175 -18.77 25.86 3.86
N SER A 176 -19.06 26.64 2.81
CA SER A 176 -18.01 27.34 2.06
C SER A 176 -17.18 28.23 3.00
N SER A 177 -15.86 28.22 2.81
CA SER A 177 -14.95 29.08 3.54
C SER A 177 -14.02 29.83 2.57
N PRO A 178 -13.69 31.10 2.85
CA PRO A 178 -12.86 31.91 1.95
C PRO A 178 -11.36 31.62 2.12
N GLU A 179 -10.93 30.40 1.76
CA GLU A 179 -9.53 29.94 1.91
C GLU A 179 -8.63 30.29 0.70
N GLY A 180 -9.16 31.07 -0.25
CA GLY A 180 -8.38 31.56 -1.40
C GLY A 180 -8.44 30.71 -2.67
N ALA A 181 -8.92 29.48 -2.62
CA ALA A 181 -9.22 28.65 -3.78
C ALA A 181 -10.75 28.60 -4.05
N ARG A 182 -11.16 28.00 -5.16
CA ARG A 182 -12.58 27.71 -5.41
C ARG A 182 -12.98 26.43 -4.69
N ASP A 183 -14.21 26.42 -4.17
CA ASP A 183 -14.79 25.27 -3.48
C ASP A 183 -15.39 24.29 -4.50
N PHE A 184 -15.25 22.99 -4.22
CA PHE A 184 -16.15 21.99 -4.80
C PHE A 184 -17.48 22.04 -4.07
N LEU A 185 -18.57 22.35 -4.78
CA LEU A 185 -19.91 22.51 -4.22
C LEU A 185 -20.74 21.23 -4.43
N ILE A 186 -21.45 20.82 -3.39
CA ILE A 186 -22.35 19.67 -3.39
C ILE A 186 -23.77 20.15 -3.15
N PRO A 187 -24.71 20.05 -4.11
CA PRO A 187 -26.09 20.46 -3.92
C PRO A 187 -26.77 19.69 -2.80
N SER A 188 -27.50 20.43 -1.92
CA SER A 188 -28.29 19.80 -0.86
C SER A 188 -29.59 19.24 -1.45
N ARG A 189 -29.81 17.94 -1.32
CA ARG A 189 -31.04 17.28 -1.76
C ARG A 189 -32.27 17.71 -0.90
N PHE A 190 -32.06 17.98 0.38
CA PHE A 190 -33.13 18.31 1.31
C PHE A 190 -33.44 19.81 1.39
N ASN A 191 -32.51 20.66 0.98
CA ASN A 191 -32.67 22.11 1.02
C ASN A 191 -32.43 22.70 -0.38
N PRO A 192 -33.46 22.84 -1.23
CA PRO A 192 -33.31 23.38 -2.59
C PRO A 192 -32.64 24.76 -2.58
N GLY A 193 -31.67 24.97 -3.47
CA GLY A 193 -30.90 26.21 -3.57
C GLY A 193 -29.75 26.36 -2.54
N LYS A 194 -29.54 25.37 -1.65
CA LYS A 194 -28.41 25.34 -0.75
C LYS A 194 -27.39 24.29 -1.15
N PHE A 195 -26.13 24.52 -0.74
CA PHE A 195 -24.98 23.68 -1.08
C PHE A 195 -24.16 23.41 0.18
N PHE A 196 -23.52 22.25 0.20
CA PHE A 196 -22.35 21.98 1.02
C PHE A 196 -21.11 22.29 0.20
N ALA A 197 -20.01 22.56 0.87
CA ALA A 197 -18.67 22.64 0.28
C ALA A 197 -17.78 21.52 0.79
N LEU A 198 -16.88 21.03 -0.06
CA LEU A 198 -15.77 20.21 0.38
C LEU A 198 -14.67 21.11 0.97
N PRO A 199 -14.04 20.74 2.10
CA PRO A 199 -13.14 21.63 2.81
C PRO A 199 -11.84 21.84 2.04
N GLN A 200 -11.41 23.08 1.91
CA GLN A 200 -10.10 23.44 1.38
C GLN A 200 -9.00 23.24 2.42
N ALA A 201 -9.35 23.40 3.69
CA ALA A 201 -8.58 23.14 4.88
C ALA A 201 -9.55 23.06 6.07
N PRO A 202 -9.23 22.41 7.19
CA PRO A 202 -10.11 22.32 8.37
C PRO A 202 -10.04 23.55 9.27
N GLN A 203 -9.72 24.73 8.74
CA GLN A 203 -9.39 25.94 9.51
C GLN A 203 -10.45 26.36 10.54
N GLN A 204 -11.71 26.41 10.14
CA GLN A 204 -12.79 26.79 11.06
C GLN A 204 -13.00 25.73 12.16
N PHE A 205 -12.90 24.46 11.81
CA PHE A 205 -13.09 23.36 12.76
C PHE A 205 -11.97 23.30 13.80
N LYS A 206 -10.71 23.46 13.38
CA LYS A 206 -9.60 23.43 14.34
C LYS A 206 -9.63 24.62 15.31
N GLN A 207 -10.04 25.80 14.87
CA GLN A 207 -10.25 26.93 15.76
C GLN A 207 -11.37 26.65 16.78
N LEU A 208 -12.49 26.05 16.34
CA LEU A 208 -13.56 25.63 17.25
C LEU A 208 -13.11 24.56 18.24
N LEU A 209 -12.20 23.65 17.84
CA LEU A 209 -11.60 22.67 18.75
C LEU A 209 -10.74 23.37 19.84
N MET A 210 -9.97 24.40 19.47
CA MET A 210 -9.24 25.22 20.47
C MET A 210 -10.19 25.84 21.48
N VAL A 211 -11.26 26.50 21.00
CA VAL A 211 -12.31 27.06 21.87
C VAL A 211 -13.02 25.99 22.68
N GLY A 212 -13.21 24.82 22.12
CA GLY A 212 -13.81 23.63 22.72
C GLY A 212 -12.94 22.92 23.76
N GLY A 213 -11.71 23.39 24.02
CA GLY A 213 -10.83 22.84 25.05
C GLY A 213 -9.94 21.72 24.58
N VAL A 214 -9.61 21.63 23.28
CA VAL A 214 -8.61 20.73 22.72
C VAL A 214 -7.37 21.55 22.32
N PRO A 215 -6.45 21.86 23.25
CA PRO A 215 -5.38 22.83 23.03
C PRO A 215 -4.27 22.35 22.13
N ARG A 216 -4.19 21.06 21.85
CA ARG A 216 -3.23 20.44 20.91
C ARG A 216 -3.98 19.45 20.03
N TYR A 217 -4.28 19.87 18.82
CA TYR A 217 -5.03 19.13 17.83
C TYR A 217 -4.14 18.79 16.64
N TYR A 218 -4.37 17.63 16.03
CA TYR A 218 -3.90 17.31 14.68
C TYR A 218 -4.85 16.37 13.95
N GLN A 219 -4.72 16.31 12.63
CA GLN A 219 -5.30 15.26 11.77
C GLN A 219 -4.55 15.13 10.45
N PHE A 220 -4.76 14.01 9.79
CA PHE A 220 -4.47 13.88 8.35
C PHE A 220 -5.69 14.35 7.58
N ALA A 221 -5.76 15.64 7.32
CA ALA A 221 -6.91 16.29 6.71
C ALA A 221 -6.97 15.98 5.20
N THR A 222 -8.13 15.50 4.74
CA THR A 222 -8.43 15.42 3.31
C THR A 222 -8.96 16.79 2.87
N CYS A 223 -8.26 17.43 1.93
CA CYS A 223 -8.55 18.77 1.44
C CYS A 223 -8.85 18.75 -0.06
N PHE A 224 -9.66 19.69 -0.50
CA PHE A 224 -10.12 19.81 -1.88
C PHE A 224 -9.99 21.26 -2.34
N ARG A 225 -9.45 21.48 -3.54
CA ARG A 225 -9.40 22.81 -4.16
C ARG A 225 -9.73 22.68 -5.62
N ASP A 226 -10.74 23.43 -6.10
CA ASP A 226 -11.11 23.47 -7.51
C ASP A 226 -10.20 24.47 -8.23
N GLU A 227 -8.99 24.01 -8.51
CA GLU A 227 -7.93 24.75 -9.19
C GLU A 227 -7.54 24.05 -10.48
N ASP A 228 -6.92 24.79 -11.38
CA ASP A 228 -6.39 24.24 -12.63
C ASP A 228 -5.29 23.20 -12.34
N THR A 229 -5.38 22.06 -13.01
CA THR A 229 -4.39 21.01 -12.90
C THR A 229 -3.03 21.48 -13.40
N ARG A 230 -1.97 21.19 -12.64
CA ARG A 230 -0.59 21.40 -13.04
C ARG A 230 0.08 20.04 -13.21
N ALA A 231 1.08 19.99 -14.09
CA ALA A 231 1.80 18.75 -14.41
C ALA A 231 2.41 18.02 -13.21
N ASP A 232 2.70 18.75 -12.13
CA ASP A 232 3.34 18.26 -10.90
C ASP A 232 2.36 18.04 -9.73
N ARG A 233 1.05 18.28 -9.92
CA ARG A 233 0.04 18.18 -8.87
C ARG A 233 -1.14 17.35 -9.30
N LEU A 234 -1.63 16.53 -8.36
CA LEU A 234 -2.85 15.74 -8.56
C LEU A 234 -4.08 16.66 -8.62
N TYR A 235 -5.01 16.32 -9.50
CA TYR A 235 -6.35 16.85 -9.50
C TYR A 235 -7.20 16.10 -8.46
N GLY A 236 -7.98 16.83 -7.67
CA GLY A 236 -8.91 16.26 -6.71
C GLY A 236 -8.49 16.47 -5.26
N ASP A 237 -8.52 15.40 -4.48
CA ASP A 237 -8.17 15.44 -3.05
C ASP A 237 -6.66 15.41 -2.83
N PHE A 238 -6.23 16.11 -1.80
CA PHE A 238 -4.87 16.04 -1.27
C PHE A 238 -4.92 15.95 0.26
N TYR A 239 -3.80 15.53 0.85
CA TYR A 239 -3.73 15.28 2.30
C TYR A 239 -2.73 16.22 2.94
N GLN A 240 -3.13 16.83 4.07
CA GLN A 240 -2.27 17.65 4.90
C GLN A 240 -2.12 17.00 6.28
N LEU A 241 -0.92 17.03 6.85
CA LEU A 241 -0.79 16.95 8.29
C LEU A 241 -1.18 18.35 8.81
N ASP A 242 -2.40 18.49 9.27
CA ASP A 242 -2.92 19.71 9.84
C ASP A 242 -2.82 19.64 11.36
N LEU A 243 -2.36 20.72 11.99
CA LEU A 243 -2.25 20.81 13.45
C LEU A 243 -2.54 22.22 13.93
N GLU A 244 -2.93 22.33 15.18
CA GLU A 244 -3.16 23.61 15.85
C GLU A 244 -2.75 23.50 17.32
N MET A 245 -2.15 24.56 17.83
CA MET A 245 -1.80 24.71 19.25
C MET A 245 -2.41 25.98 19.84
N ALA A 246 -3.03 25.85 21.01
CA ALA A 246 -3.41 26.99 21.82
C ALA A 246 -2.35 27.24 22.90
N PHE A 247 -2.46 28.45 23.54
CA PHE A 247 -1.58 28.91 24.64
C PHE A 247 -0.10 28.95 24.26
N VAL A 248 0.19 29.43 23.06
CA VAL A 248 1.54 29.72 22.57
C VAL A 248 1.76 31.23 22.48
N ASP A 249 2.94 31.69 22.84
CA ASP A 249 3.28 33.11 22.78
C ASP A 249 3.64 33.55 21.35
N ASP A 250 4.27 32.66 20.61
CA ASP A 250 4.65 32.93 19.19
C ASP A 250 4.73 31.64 18.35
N GLY A 251 5.10 31.79 17.08
CA GLY A 251 5.22 30.67 16.16
C GLY A 251 6.46 29.77 16.37
N GLU A 252 7.44 30.23 17.17
CA GLU A 252 8.67 29.46 17.40
C GLU A 252 8.38 28.18 18.19
N GLU A 253 7.46 28.21 19.16
CA GLU A 253 7.06 27.03 19.91
C GLU A 253 6.50 25.91 19.01
N VAL A 254 5.72 26.31 17.97
CA VAL A 254 5.20 25.35 16.97
C VAL A 254 6.33 24.83 16.10
N ARG A 255 7.27 25.69 15.72
CA ARG A 255 8.43 25.31 14.90
C ARG A 255 9.36 24.36 15.66
N GLU A 256 9.65 24.64 16.93
CA GLU A 256 10.46 23.74 17.79
C GLU A 256 9.85 22.33 17.90
N LEU A 257 8.53 22.22 17.79
CA LEU A 257 7.84 20.92 17.73
C LEU A 257 7.96 20.26 16.36
N ILE A 258 7.81 21.03 15.28
CA ILE A 258 7.73 20.46 13.92
C ILE A 258 9.10 20.18 13.31
N ASP A 259 10.10 20.99 13.57
CA ASP A 259 11.45 20.79 13.01
C ASP A 259 12.03 19.39 13.36
N PRO A 260 11.95 18.89 14.61
CA PRO A 260 12.36 17.53 14.93
C PRO A 260 11.56 16.44 14.20
N LEU A 261 10.25 16.65 13.98
CA LEU A 261 9.43 15.72 13.22
C LEU A 261 9.90 15.62 11.76
N VAL A 262 10.11 16.77 11.10
CA VAL A 262 10.59 16.82 9.71
C VAL A 262 12.00 16.23 9.60
N LEU A 263 12.87 16.55 10.56
CA LEU A 263 14.21 15.96 10.64
C LEU A 263 14.15 14.43 10.73
N ARG A 264 13.35 13.90 11.64
CA ARG A 264 13.22 12.45 11.84
C ARG A 264 12.52 11.75 10.67
N LEU A 265 11.51 12.36 10.05
CA LEU A 265 10.90 11.87 8.82
C LEU A 265 11.92 11.77 7.68
N THR A 266 12.82 12.75 7.58
CA THR A 266 13.83 12.79 6.53
C THR A 266 14.95 11.78 6.78
N THR A 267 15.45 11.69 8.01
CA THR A 267 16.62 10.87 8.36
C THR A 267 16.28 9.45 8.72
N GLU A 268 15.38 9.26 9.70
CA GLU A 268 15.04 7.93 10.22
C GLU A 268 14.08 7.18 9.29
N PHE A 269 13.02 7.86 8.82
CA PHE A 269 12.01 7.22 7.99
C PHE A 269 12.42 7.14 6.52
N ALA A 270 12.84 8.25 5.91
CA ALA A 270 13.22 8.28 4.49
C ALA A 270 14.68 7.87 4.23
N GLY A 271 15.52 7.72 5.26
CA GLY A 271 16.93 7.34 5.15
C GLY A 271 17.77 8.36 4.38
N LYS A 272 17.32 9.63 4.31
CA LYS A 272 18.01 10.70 3.59
C LYS A 272 18.95 11.47 4.51
N LYS A 273 20.06 11.93 3.97
CA LYS A 273 20.99 12.81 4.69
C LYS A 273 20.56 14.26 4.52
N LEU A 274 20.39 14.98 5.63
CA LEU A 274 20.16 16.42 5.59
C LEU A 274 21.48 17.17 5.39
N THR A 275 21.48 18.11 4.45
CA THR A 275 22.62 18.99 4.18
C THR A 275 22.52 20.32 4.91
N PHE A 276 21.31 20.70 5.36
CA PHE A 276 21.06 21.93 6.13
C PHE A 276 20.27 21.59 7.39
N LYS A 277 20.58 22.26 8.49
CA LYS A 277 19.83 22.14 9.74
C LYS A 277 18.73 23.20 9.86
N ASP A 278 18.98 24.38 9.29
CA ASP A 278 18.07 25.50 9.31
C ASP A 278 17.71 25.90 7.88
N ILE A 279 16.44 26.15 7.66
CA ILE A 279 15.92 26.78 6.43
C ILE A 279 15.84 28.26 6.75
N PRO A 280 16.58 29.15 6.03
CA PRO A 280 16.54 30.58 6.27
C PRO A 280 15.18 31.18 5.99
#